data_76464942acc055e8d9c0fb10fb295bf3
#
_entry.id   76464942acc055e8d9c0fb10fb295bf3
#
_cell.length_a   1.000
_cell.length_b   1.000
_cell.length_c   1.000
_cell.angle_alpha   90.00
_cell.angle_beta   90.00
_cell.angle_gamma   90.00
#
_symmetry.space_group_name_H-M   'P 1'
#
loop_
_entity.id
_entity.type
_entity.pdbx_description
1 polymer ?
#
loop_
_entity_poly.entity_id
_entity_poly.type
_entity_poly.pdbx_seq_one_letter_code
_entity_poly.pdbx_strand_id
1 'polypeptide(L)'
;MSQVIIHANSNGGVSVTVPTGELSIQEVQAKDTPAGSIIIDSTLLPQGADAQFFDAWELNGSTVTVNFEKAKAIKLAQFNAAAVQVAQKRQLNTLASIANTPDDATFTTELTNGRTAIAAATTTAQLVAIANPV
;
A
#
# COMPACT_ATOMS: atom_id res chain seq x y z
N MET A 1 8.08 0.77 24.38
CA MET A 1 7.18 0.39 23.28
C MET A 1 6.02 1.35 23.23
N SER A 2 5.65 1.79 22.05
CA SER A 2 4.61 2.80 21.89
C SER A 2 3.24 2.15 21.79
N GLN A 3 2.25 2.76 22.41
CA GLN A 3 0.86 2.37 22.25
C GLN A 3 0.18 3.27 21.23
N VAL A 4 -0.74 2.73 20.48
CA VAL A 4 -1.56 3.45 19.50
C VAL A 4 -3.03 3.06 19.69
N ILE A 5 -3.91 3.87 19.13
CA ILE A 5 -5.35 3.61 19.16
C ILE A 5 -5.81 3.26 17.75
N ILE A 6 -6.50 2.15 17.60
CA ILE A 6 -7.00 1.70 16.30
C ILE A 6 -8.52 1.60 16.30
N HIS A 7 -9.09 1.85 15.13
CA HIS A 7 -10.52 1.60 14.91
C HIS A 7 -10.77 1.32 13.42
N ALA A 8 -11.85 0.60 13.14
CA ALA A 8 -12.28 0.39 11.76
C ALA A 8 -12.86 1.68 11.20
N ASN A 9 -12.45 2.06 10.00
CA ASN A 9 -13.00 3.24 9.35
C ASN A 9 -14.16 2.86 8.41
N SER A 10 -14.85 3.89 7.87
CA SER A 10 -16.02 3.68 7.02
C SER A 10 -15.71 2.98 5.69
N ASN A 11 -14.45 2.93 5.28
CA ASN A 11 -14.02 2.31 4.04
C ASN A 11 -13.61 0.83 4.20
N GLY A 12 -13.82 0.26 5.39
CA GLY A 12 -13.40 -1.10 5.72
C GLY A 12 -11.93 -1.23 6.08
N GLY A 13 -11.18 -0.14 6.10
CA GLY A 13 -9.79 -0.11 6.53
C GLY A 13 -9.64 0.13 8.02
N VAL A 14 -8.41 0.43 8.45
CA VAL A 14 -8.05 0.68 9.83
C VAL A 14 -7.49 2.09 9.97
N SER A 15 -8.00 2.84 10.92
CA SER A 15 -7.44 4.13 11.30
C SER A 15 -6.56 3.95 12.53
N VAL A 16 -5.39 4.58 12.51
CA VAL A 16 -4.41 4.53 13.60
C VAL A 16 -4.20 5.94 14.15
N THR A 17 -4.45 6.10 15.42
CA THR A 17 -4.20 7.37 16.13
C THR A 17 -2.96 7.24 16.97
N VAL A 18 -1.99 8.11 16.75
CA VAL A 18 -0.73 8.16 17.51
C VAL A 18 -0.79 9.34 18.47
N PRO A 19 -0.87 9.10 19.80
CA PRO A 19 -0.88 10.19 20.76
C PRO A 19 0.41 10.99 20.74
N THR A 20 0.31 12.30 20.94
CA THR A 20 1.47 13.20 20.96
C THR A 20 2.20 13.22 22.32
N GLY A 21 1.59 12.64 23.37
CA GLY A 21 2.14 12.63 24.72
C GLY A 21 1.65 13.75 25.61
N GLU A 22 0.87 14.70 25.09
CA GLU A 22 0.31 15.80 25.89
C GLU A 22 -0.81 15.32 26.81
N LEU A 23 -1.58 14.33 26.36
CA LEU A 23 -2.63 13.67 27.13
C LEU A 23 -2.30 12.19 27.27
N SER A 24 -2.88 11.54 28.27
CA SER A 24 -2.77 10.09 28.36
C SER A 24 -3.45 9.43 27.16
N ILE A 25 -3.04 8.21 26.81
CA ILE A 25 -3.64 7.50 25.68
C ILE A 25 -5.13 7.24 25.90
N GLN A 26 -5.54 7.01 27.16
CA GLN A 26 -6.95 6.83 27.51
C GLN A 26 -7.75 8.11 27.29
N GLU A 27 -7.17 9.26 27.59
CA GLU A 27 -7.82 10.56 27.35
C GLU A 27 -7.97 10.83 25.85
N VAL A 28 -6.95 10.53 25.06
CA VAL A 28 -7.01 10.65 23.59
C VAL A 28 -8.06 9.70 23.04
N GLN A 29 -8.11 8.47 23.52
CA GLN A 29 -9.11 7.50 23.08
C GLN A 29 -10.54 8.00 23.33
N ALA A 30 -10.80 8.55 24.51
CA ALA A 30 -12.14 9.02 24.86
C ALA A 30 -12.54 10.28 24.07
N LYS A 31 -11.58 11.14 23.75
CA LYS A 31 -11.83 12.46 23.17
C LYS A 31 -11.82 12.44 21.64
N ASP A 32 -10.82 11.78 21.05
CA ASP A 32 -10.48 11.94 19.64
C ASP A 32 -10.79 10.71 18.79
N THR A 33 -11.26 9.61 19.38
CA THR A 33 -11.55 8.37 18.65
C THR A 33 -12.97 7.90 18.87
N PRO A 34 -13.56 7.16 17.93
CA PRO A 34 -14.92 6.65 18.06
C PRO A 34 -15.05 5.62 19.18
N ALA A 35 -16.28 5.43 19.64
CA ALA A 35 -16.60 4.33 20.54
C ALA A 35 -16.22 3.01 19.89
N GLY A 36 -15.64 2.09 20.67
CA GLY A 36 -15.17 0.81 20.18
C GLY A 36 -13.73 0.80 19.69
N SER A 37 -13.03 1.94 19.70
CA SER A 37 -11.60 1.99 19.42
C SER A 37 -10.80 1.21 20.46
N ILE A 38 -9.63 0.71 20.05
CA ILE A 38 -8.83 -0.23 20.84
C ILE A 38 -7.41 0.32 20.99
N ILE A 39 -6.87 0.23 22.18
CA ILE A 39 -5.46 0.57 22.45
C ILE A 39 -4.62 -0.70 22.27
N ILE A 40 -3.61 -0.64 21.40
CA ILE A 40 -2.68 -1.75 21.21
C ILE A 40 -1.24 -1.22 21.20
N ASP A 41 -0.28 -2.15 21.36
CA ASP A 41 1.12 -1.83 21.15
C ASP A 41 1.38 -1.67 19.64
N SER A 42 2.14 -0.65 19.27
CA SER A 42 2.44 -0.38 17.86
C SER A 42 3.19 -1.52 17.17
N THR A 43 3.87 -2.37 17.92
CA THR A 43 4.57 -3.55 17.37
C THR A 43 3.60 -4.63 16.88
N LEU A 44 2.33 -4.57 17.28
CA LEU A 44 1.29 -5.49 16.83
C LEU A 44 0.69 -5.09 15.48
N LEU A 45 1.01 -3.91 14.98
CA LEU A 45 0.61 -3.50 13.64
C LEU A 45 1.41 -4.26 12.58
N PRO A 46 0.86 -4.47 11.37
CA PRO A 46 1.63 -5.11 10.30
C PRO A 46 2.96 -4.41 10.05
N GLN A 47 4.02 -5.19 9.88
CA GLN A 47 5.39 -4.71 9.75
C GLN A 47 5.98 -5.11 8.40
N GLY A 48 7.10 -4.51 8.00
CA GLY A 48 7.83 -4.87 6.79
C GLY A 48 7.01 -4.62 5.53
N ALA A 49 6.92 -5.63 4.67
CA ALA A 49 6.14 -5.53 3.42
C ALA A 49 4.67 -5.25 3.68
N ASP A 50 4.09 -5.83 4.73
CA ASP A 50 2.68 -5.62 5.09
C ASP A 50 2.38 -4.16 5.44
N ALA A 51 3.35 -3.46 6.05
CA ALA A 51 3.19 -2.05 6.41
C ALA A 51 3.00 -1.14 5.19
N GLN A 52 3.49 -1.55 4.02
CA GLN A 52 3.37 -0.76 2.79
C GLN A 52 1.96 -0.80 2.19
N PHE A 53 1.11 -1.71 2.64
CA PHE A 53 -0.26 -1.86 2.13
C PHE A 53 -1.29 -1.44 3.17
N PHE A 54 -1.11 -0.26 3.74
CA PHE A 54 -1.99 0.28 4.79
C PHE A 54 -3.46 0.26 4.38
N ASP A 55 -3.77 0.60 3.14
CA ASP A 55 -5.15 0.64 2.65
C ASP A 55 -5.78 -0.77 2.52
N ALA A 56 -4.98 -1.82 2.65
CA ALA A 56 -5.45 -3.20 2.68
C ALA A 56 -5.59 -3.78 4.09
N TRP A 57 -5.28 -2.99 5.12
CA TRP A 57 -5.41 -3.45 6.50
C TRP A 57 -6.86 -3.61 6.89
N GLU A 58 -7.13 -4.63 7.70
CA GLU A 58 -8.46 -4.91 8.23
C GLU A 58 -8.37 -5.19 9.72
N LEU A 59 -9.38 -4.75 10.47
CA LEU A 59 -9.45 -4.98 11.91
C LEU A 59 -10.34 -6.18 12.19
N ASN A 60 -9.76 -7.21 12.81
CA ASN A 60 -10.45 -8.42 13.24
C ASN A 60 -10.37 -8.51 14.78
N GLY A 61 -11.41 -8.08 15.47
CA GLY A 61 -11.37 -7.96 16.92
C GLY A 61 -10.33 -6.93 17.36
N SER A 62 -9.26 -7.37 17.99
CA SER A 62 -8.14 -6.53 18.40
C SER A 62 -6.89 -6.74 17.53
N THR A 63 -7.00 -7.51 16.44
CA THR A 63 -5.89 -7.85 15.57
C THR A 63 -6.03 -7.13 14.23
N VAL A 64 -4.95 -6.51 13.77
CA VAL A 64 -4.88 -5.90 12.45
C VAL A 64 -4.19 -6.88 11.50
N THR A 65 -4.87 -7.21 10.41
CA THR A 65 -4.34 -8.10 9.37
C THR A 65 -4.37 -7.41 8.02
N VAL A 66 -3.59 -7.92 7.06
CA VAL A 66 -3.59 -7.42 5.69
C VAL A 66 -4.50 -8.31 4.84
N ASN A 67 -5.46 -7.71 4.15
CA ASN A 67 -6.23 -8.40 3.13
C ASN A 67 -5.36 -8.51 1.88
N PHE A 68 -4.88 -9.70 1.56
CA PHE A 68 -3.93 -9.91 0.46
C PHE A 68 -4.54 -9.54 -0.91
N GLU A 69 -5.80 -9.84 -1.14
CA GLU A 69 -6.46 -9.48 -2.40
C GLU A 69 -6.52 -7.96 -2.60
N LYS A 70 -6.79 -7.21 -1.52
CA LYS A 70 -6.72 -5.75 -1.57
C LYS A 70 -5.30 -5.26 -1.79
N ALA A 71 -4.30 -5.87 -1.14
CA ALA A 71 -2.90 -5.50 -1.33
C ALA A 71 -2.46 -5.73 -2.79
N LYS A 72 -2.88 -6.86 -3.38
CA LYS A 72 -2.62 -7.16 -4.78
C LYS A 72 -3.24 -6.12 -5.71
N ALA A 73 -4.49 -5.73 -5.44
CA ALA A 73 -5.16 -4.68 -6.22
C ALA A 73 -4.46 -3.33 -6.11
N ILE A 74 -3.98 -2.97 -4.91
CA ILE A 74 -3.21 -1.74 -4.68
C ILE A 74 -1.92 -1.78 -5.50
N LYS A 75 -1.19 -2.89 -5.46
CA LYS A 75 0.06 -3.04 -6.23
C LYS A 75 -0.20 -2.93 -7.72
N LEU A 76 -1.25 -3.59 -8.22
CA LEU A 76 -1.59 -3.53 -9.64
C LEU A 76 -1.94 -2.09 -10.06
N ALA A 77 -2.69 -1.37 -9.24
CA ALA A 77 -3.03 0.04 -9.52
C ALA A 77 -1.78 0.92 -9.55
N GLN A 78 -0.84 0.73 -8.63
CA GLN A 78 0.43 1.45 -8.60
C GLN A 78 1.28 1.14 -9.84
N PHE A 79 1.35 -0.13 -10.21
CA PHE A 79 2.08 -0.58 -11.39
C PHE A 79 1.50 0.06 -12.67
N ASN A 80 0.18 0.01 -12.82
CA ASN A 80 -0.49 0.57 -13.99
C ASN A 80 -0.37 2.09 -14.05
N ALA A 81 -0.44 2.79 -12.92
CA ALA A 81 -0.25 4.25 -12.88
C ALA A 81 1.18 4.63 -13.32
N ALA A 82 2.18 3.89 -12.83
CA ALA A 82 3.56 4.10 -13.25
C ALA A 82 3.75 3.79 -14.75
N ALA A 83 3.11 2.73 -15.23
CA ALA A 83 3.18 2.35 -16.66
C ALA A 83 2.61 3.45 -17.56
N VAL A 84 1.50 4.08 -17.17
CA VAL A 84 0.89 5.18 -17.93
C VAL A 84 1.85 6.36 -18.01
N GLN A 85 2.49 6.74 -16.91
CA GLN A 85 3.45 7.84 -16.88
C GLN A 85 4.64 7.57 -17.81
N VAL A 86 5.17 6.36 -17.77
CA VAL A 86 6.29 5.97 -18.65
C VAL A 86 5.86 5.96 -20.10
N ALA A 87 4.66 5.44 -20.40
CA ALA A 87 4.13 5.41 -21.75
C ALA A 87 3.97 6.84 -22.33
N GLN A 88 3.49 7.78 -21.53
CA GLN A 88 3.38 9.18 -21.93
C GLN A 88 4.74 9.79 -22.23
N LYS A 89 5.73 9.54 -21.39
CA LYS A 89 7.09 10.01 -21.60
C LYS A 89 7.68 9.44 -22.90
N ARG A 90 7.46 8.15 -23.18
CA ARG A 90 7.92 7.50 -24.41
C ARG A 90 7.26 8.11 -25.63
N GLN A 91 5.97 8.42 -25.57
CA GLN A 91 5.26 9.08 -26.65
C GLN A 91 5.81 10.49 -26.93
N LEU A 92 6.08 11.27 -25.89
CA LEU A 92 6.71 12.57 -26.01
C LEU A 92 8.11 12.48 -26.63
N ASN A 93 8.90 11.47 -26.23
CA ASN A 93 10.21 11.23 -26.84
C ASN A 93 10.09 10.94 -28.32
N THR A 94 9.13 10.11 -28.72
CA THR A 94 8.89 9.80 -30.14
C THR A 94 8.55 11.04 -30.94
N LEU A 95 7.68 11.90 -30.39
CA LEU A 95 7.30 13.16 -31.05
C LEU A 95 8.49 14.12 -31.17
N ALA A 96 9.42 14.09 -30.24
CA ALA A 96 10.63 14.91 -30.23
C ALA A 96 11.81 14.28 -30.98
N SER A 97 11.59 13.14 -31.63
CA SER A 97 12.64 12.36 -32.33
C SER A 97 13.76 11.89 -31.38
N ILE A 98 13.41 11.61 -30.14
CA ILE A 98 14.32 11.05 -29.14
C ILE A 98 14.06 9.55 -29.03
N ALA A 99 15.13 8.74 -29.12
CA ALA A 99 15.01 7.30 -29.01
C ALA A 99 14.57 6.88 -27.59
N ASN A 100 13.66 5.91 -27.52
CA ASN A 100 13.25 5.28 -26.27
C ASN A 100 14.18 4.12 -25.93
N THR A 101 14.52 3.98 -24.66
CA THR A 101 15.31 2.87 -24.13
C THR A 101 14.62 2.32 -22.89
N PRO A 102 14.27 1.02 -22.85
CA PRO A 102 14.35 0.04 -23.94
C PRO A 102 13.37 0.38 -25.06
N ASP A 103 13.42 -0.39 -26.15
CA ASP A 103 12.48 -0.22 -27.27
C ASP A 103 11.04 -0.60 -26.86
N ASP A 104 10.07 -0.28 -27.71
CA ASP A 104 8.65 -0.48 -27.39
C ASP A 104 8.28 -1.95 -27.19
N ALA A 105 8.88 -2.86 -27.97
CA ALA A 105 8.62 -4.30 -27.82
C ALA A 105 9.12 -4.81 -26.48
N THR A 106 10.31 -4.42 -26.05
CA THR A 106 10.87 -4.77 -24.75
C THR A 106 10.06 -4.17 -23.62
N PHE A 107 9.67 -2.90 -23.72
CA PHE A 107 8.83 -2.24 -22.73
C PHE A 107 7.48 -2.95 -22.56
N THR A 108 6.82 -3.29 -23.66
CA THR A 108 5.55 -4.03 -23.64
C THR A 108 5.71 -5.40 -22.96
N THR A 109 6.79 -6.11 -23.24
CA THR A 109 7.11 -7.39 -22.59
C THR A 109 7.31 -7.21 -21.09
N GLU A 110 8.03 -6.18 -20.68
CA GLU A 110 8.24 -5.88 -19.25
C GLU A 110 6.93 -5.59 -18.53
N LEU A 111 6.01 -4.84 -19.15
CA LEU A 111 4.69 -4.59 -18.58
C LEU A 111 3.89 -5.88 -18.41
N THR A 112 3.89 -6.73 -19.42
CA THR A 112 3.19 -8.02 -19.35
C THR A 112 3.78 -8.91 -18.26
N ASN A 113 5.11 -8.99 -18.17
CA ASN A 113 5.78 -9.78 -17.14
C ASN A 113 5.49 -9.27 -15.74
N GLY A 114 5.48 -7.95 -15.56
CA GLY A 114 5.15 -7.34 -14.27
C GLY A 114 3.73 -7.65 -13.82
N ARG A 115 2.76 -7.52 -14.71
CA ARG A 115 1.35 -7.85 -14.41
C ARG A 115 1.16 -9.33 -14.12
N THR A 116 1.85 -10.19 -14.86
CA THR A 116 1.83 -11.64 -14.62
C THR A 116 2.41 -11.98 -13.24
N ALA A 117 3.52 -11.35 -12.88
CA ALA A 117 4.14 -11.55 -11.56
C ALA A 117 3.22 -11.10 -10.42
N ILE A 118 2.52 -9.97 -10.58
CA ILE A 118 1.54 -9.50 -9.59
C ILE A 118 0.40 -10.51 -9.45
N ALA A 119 -0.13 -11.00 -10.57
CA ALA A 119 -1.21 -11.99 -10.55
C ALA A 119 -0.80 -13.31 -9.89
N ALA A 120 0.47 -13.70 -10.05
CA ALA A 120 1.01 -14.95 -9.50
C ALA A 120 1.51 -14.81 -8.05
N ALA A 121 1.63 -13.59 -7.53
CA ALA A 121 2.14 -13.36 -6.18
C ALA A 121 1.23 -14.00 -5.12
N THR A 122 1.85 -14.53 -4.08
CA THR A 122 1.15 -15.18 -2.96
C THR A 122 1.45 -14.51 -1.62
N THR A 123 2.40 -13.56 -1.57
CA THR A 123 2.76 -12.82 -0.36
C THR A 123 2.95 -11.35 -0.66
N THR A 124 2.79 -10.50 0.36
CA THR A 124 3.05 -9.07 0.23
C THR A 124 4.52 -8.79 -0.07
N ALA A 125 5.43 -9.59 0.46
CA ALA A 125 6.87 -9.47 0.15
C ALA A 125 7.13 -9.64 -1.36
N GLN A 126 6.45 -10.58 -2.00
CA GLN A 126 6.54 -10.77 -3.45
C GLN A 126 6.01 -9.56 -4.21
N LEU A 127 4.91 -8.96 -3.75
CA LEU A 127 4.36 -7.75 -4.36
C LEU A 127 5.34 -6.58 -4.28
N VAL A 128 5.95 -6.37 -3.12
CA VAL A 128 6.93 -5.30 -2.91
C VAL A 128 8.17 -5.50 -3.79
N ALA A 129 8.58 -6.75 -4.01
CA ALA A 129 9.75 -7.08 -4.82
C ALA A 129 9.55 -6.79 -6.32
N ILE A 130 8.30 -6.65 -6.79
CA ILE A 130 8.02 -6.35 -8.19
C ILE A 130 8.24 -4.85 -8.42
N ALA A 131 9.19 -4.51 -9.29
CA ALA A 131 9.49 -3.12 -9.62
C ALA A 131 8.36 -2.50 -10.45
N ASN A 132 7.99 -1.27 -10.11
CA ASN A 132 7.10 -0.49 -10.97
C ASN A 132 7.87 0.03 -12.19
N PRO A 133 7.20 0.22 -13.34
CA PRO A 133 7.84 0.82 -14.52
C PRO A 133 8.44 2.20 -14.21
N VAL A 134 9.58 2.51 -14.79
CA VAL A 134 10.29 3.79 -14.62
C VAL A 134 10.71 4.40 -15.95
#